data_daf1bf9d72a67635c5c72705b399f745
#
_entry.id   daf1bf9d72a67635c5c72705b399f745
#
_cell.length_a   1.000
_cell.length_b   1.000
_cell.length_c   1.000
_cell.angle_alpha   90.00
_cell.angle_beta   90.00
_cell.angle_gamma   90.00
#
_symmetry.space_group_name_H-M   'P 1'
#
loop_
_entity.id
_entity.type
_entity.pdbx_description
1 polymer ?
#
loop_
_entity_poly.entity_id
_entity_poly.type
_entity_poly.pdbx_seq_one_letter_code
_entity_poly.pdbx_strand_id
1 'polypeptide(L)'
;MAKRKNNKKSTNKYRSGSEVKCANLLEKRKIEYLYEPHTFSYIVEKTYLPDFQLEEYGFYIEVKGRFVSSDRAKHLRIKKTYPEVDIRFIFDNPNAKLYKGSKSTYADWCIKHEYKYCKLADGLPKEWFRK
;
A
#
# COMPACT_ATOMS: atom_id res chain seq x y z
N MET A 1 -1.09 -33.21 -20.57
CA MET A 1 -1.14 -32.08 -20.90
C MET A 1 -2.41 -31.46 -21.05
N ALA A 2 -2.66 -30.53 -20.47
CA ALA A 2 -3.87 -29.83 -20.48
C ALA A 2 -4.11 -29.18 -21.76
N LYS A 3 -5.08 -29.50 -22.40
CA LYS A 3 -5.31 -28.96 -23.58
C LYS A 3 -6.37 -27.97 -23.40
N ARG A 4 -6.31 -26.90 -23.87
CA ARG A 4 -7.22 -25.92 -23.70
C ARG A 4 -8.49 -26.26 -24.28
N LYS A 5 -9.41 -26.42 -23.80
CA LYS A 5 -10.62 -26.70 -24.30
C LYS A 5 -11.32 -25.61 -24.74
N ASN A 6 -11.87 -25.54 -25.49
CA ASN A 6 -12.67 -24.60 -26.04
C ASN A 6 -12.58 -23.31 -26.04
N ASN A 7 -12.23 -22.70 -26.06
CA ASN A 7 -12.20 -21.46 -26.00
C ASN A 7 -12.76 -20.76 -27.11
N LYS A 8 -12.97 -21.17 -28.03
CA LYS A 8 -13.50 -20.49 -29.08
C LYS A 8 -14.64 -19.72 -28.69
N LYS A 9 -15.50 -20.11 -28.17
CA LYS A 9 -16.61 -19.38 -27.84
C LYS A 9 -16.40 -18.37 -26.87
N SER A 10 -15.47 -18.31 -26.16
CA SER A 10 -15.37 -17.43 -25.11
C SER A 10 -14.37 -16.40 -25.30
N THR A 11 -14.54 -15.47 -26.13
CA THR A 11 -13.56 -14.44 -26.28
C THR A 11 -13.54 -13.59 -25.02
N ASN A 12 -14.51 -13.66 -24.14
CA ASN A 12 -14.50 -12.86 -22.92
C ASN A 12 -13.38 -13.31 -22.01
N LYS A 13 -12.82 -14.48 -22.27
CA LYS A 13 -11.77 -14.99 -21.44
C LYS A 13 -10.55 -14.10 -21.58
N TYR A 14 -10.28 -13.55 -22.71
CA TYR A 14 -9.09 -12.76 -22.93
C TYR A 14 -9.36 -11.29 -22.66
N ARG A 15 -8.36 -10.59 -22.18
CA ARG A 15 -8.54 -9.21 -21.82
C ARG A 15 -8.39 -8.21 -22.94
N SER A 16 -7.89 -8.59 -24.07
CA SER A 16 -7.73 -7.67 -25.18
C SER A 16 -7.87 -8.38 -26.49
N GLY A 17 -8.11 -7.60 -27.53
CA GLY A 17 -8.19 -8.14 -28.88
C GLY A 17 -6.86 -8.72 -29.35
N SER A 18 -5.75 -8.13 -28.88
CA SER A 18 -4.44 -8.64 -29.25
C SER A 18 -4.20 -10.01 -28.63
N GLU A 19 -4.68 -10.23 -27.42
CA GLU A 19 -4.54 -11.54 -26.79
C GLU A 19 -5.35 -12.58 -27.56
N VAL A 20 -6.55 -12.21 -28.05
CA VAL A 20 -7.36 -13.10 -28.85
C VAL A 20 -6.61 -13.45 -30.12
N LYS A 21 -6.00 -12.46 -30.77
CA LYS A 21 -5.25 -12.73 -32.01
C LYS A 21 -4.07 -13.65 -31.75
N CYS A 22 -3.41 -13.48 -30.63
CA CYS A 22 -2.28 -14.34 -30.29
C CYS A 22 -2.75 -15.77 -30.04
N ALA A 23 -3.87 -15.93 -29.31
CA ALA A 23 -4.40 -17.26 -29.07
C ALA A 23 -4.75 -17.93 -30.39
N ASN A 24 -5.33 -17.17 -31.36
CA ASN A 24 -5.66 -17.71 -32.64
C ASN A 24 -4.42 -18.17 -33.42
N LEU A 25 -3.34 -17.41 -33.31
CA LEU A 25 -2.09 -17.79 -33.99
C LEU A 25 -1.54 -19.09 -33.40
N LEU A 26 -1.62 -19.23 -32.08
CA LEU A 26 -1.15 -20.44 -31.43
C LEU A 26 -2.00 -21.63 -31.86
N GLU A 27 -3.31 -21.44 -31.87
CA GLU A 27 -4.22 -22.52 -32.27
C GLU A 27 -4.03 -22.90 -33.75
N LYS A 28 -3.76 -21.93 -34.58
CA LYS A 28 -3.56 -22.20 -35.98
C LYS A 28 -2.35 -23.07 -36.19
N ARG A 29 -1.31 -22.92 -35.35
CA ARG A 29 -0.12 -23.75 -35.46
C ARG A 29 -0.24 -24.98 -34.58
N LYS A 30 -1.40 -25.21 -34.00
CA LYS A 30 -1.63 -26.33 -33.14
C LYS A 30 -0.65 -26.43 -31.97
N ILE A 31 -0.30 -25.27 -31.42
CA ILE A 31 0.56 -25.21 -30.25
C ILE A 31 -0.33 -25.15 -29.02
N GLU A 32 -0.10 -26.02 -28.06
CA GLU A 32 -0.90 -26.04 -26.87
C GLU A 32 -0.42 -24.94 -25.95
N TYR A 33 -1.29 -24.31 -25.24
CA TYR A 33 -0.92 -23.25 -24.32
C TYR A 33 -1.92 -23.15 -23.17
N LEU A 34 -1.50 -22.43 -22.14
CA LEU A 34 -2.39 -22.13 -21.04
C LEU A 34 -2.48 -20.60 -21.02
N TYR A 35 -3.63 -20.08 -20.73
CA TYR A 35 -3.80 -18.64 -20.67
C TYR A 35 -3.77 -18.23 -19.20
N GLU A 36 -2.85 -17.33 -18.83
CA GLU A 36 -2.69 -16.86 -17.46
C GLU A 36 -2.66 -18.02 -16.47
N PRO A 37 -1.76 -18.97 -16.68
CA PRO A 37 -1.75 -20.19 -15.87
C PRO A 37 -1.41 -20.00 -14.42
N HIS A 38 -0.56 -19.07 -14.10
CA HIS A 38 -0.17 -18.82 -12.73
C HIS A 38 0.52 -17.46 -12.65
N THR A 39 0.78 -17.00 -11.45
CA THR A 39 1.42 -15.71 -11.26
C THR A 39 2.85 -15.89 -10.79
N PHE A 40 3.67 -14.89 -11.01
CA PHE A 40 5.01 -14.86 -10.48
C PHE A 40 5.09 -13.67 -9.54
N SER A 41 5.56 -13.89 -8.32
CA SER A 41 5.74 -12.81 -7.37
C SER A 41 7.10 -12.18 -7.60
N TYR A 42 7.20 -10.88 -7.44
CA TYR A 42 8.49 -10.22 -7.52
C TYR A 42 8.55 -9.11 -6.46
N ILE A 43 9.76 -8.77 -6.07
CA ILE A 43 9.97 -7.82 -4.99
C ILE A 43 10.36 -6.47 -5.57
N VAL A 44 9.76 -5.41 -5.03
CA VAL A 44 10.08 -4.06 -5.43
C VAL A 44 10.66 -3.37 -4.22
N GLU A 45 11.89 -2.86 -4.36
CA GLU A 45 12.52 -2.17 -3.26
C GLU A 45 12.17 -0.71 -3.34
N LYS A 46 11.73 -0.12 -2.25
CA LYS A 46 11.40 1.29 -2.17
C LYS A 46 12.00 1.86 -0.90
N THR A 47 12.25 3.14 -0.89
CA THR A 47 12.81 3.80 0.28
C THR A 47 11.80 4.76 0.86
N TYR A 48 12.00 5.14 2.13
CA TYR A 48 11.14 6.08 2.81
C TYR A 48 12.01 7.15 3.45
N LEU A 49 11.70 8.39 3.18
CA LEU A 49 12.44 9.51 3.75
C LEU A 49 11.49 10.27 4.67
N PRO A 50 11.65 10.17 5.98
CA PRO A 50 10.79 10.91 6.90
C PRO A 50 11.03 12.40 6.80
N ASP A 51 10.03 13.20 7.19
CA ASP A 51 10.15 14.65 7.07
C ASP A 51 11.17 15.22 8.03
N PHE A 52 11.19 14.79 9.29
CA PHE A 52 12.15 15.31 10.27
C PHE A 52 12.71 14.20 11.14
N GLN A 53 13.95 14.34 11.55
CA GLN A 53 14.55 13.46 12.50
C GLN A 53 14.92 14.27 13.72
N LEU A 54 14.48 13.87 14.90
CA LEU A 54 14.86 14.50 16.14
C LEU A 54 15.86 13.59 16.81
N GLU A 55 17.10 13.71 16.40
CA GLU A 55 18.15 12.81 16.82
C GLU A 55 18.33 12.75 18.33
N GLU A 56 18.27 13.87 19.00
CA GLU A 56 18.42 13.91 20.43
C GLU A 56 17.33 13.12 21.17
N TYR A 57 16.15 13.03 20.58
CA TYR A 57 15.02 12.40 21.23
C TYR A 57 14.71 11.01 20.65
N GLY A 58 15.38 10.66 19.59
CA GLY A 58 15.27 9.30 19.05
C GLY A 58 14.03 8.98 18.24
N PHE A 59 13.40 9.98 17.65
CA PHE A 59 12.26 9.68 16.83
C PHE A 59 12.20 10.55 15.56
N TYR A 60 11.34 10.15 14.63
CA TYR A 60 11.14 10.85 13.39
C TYR A 60 9.74 11.41 13.37
N ILE A 61 9.53 12.49 12.63
CA ILE A 61 8.22 13.08 12.47
C ILE A 61 7.80 13.02 11.01
N GLU A 62 6.57 12.63 10.79
CA GLU A 62 5.96 12.63 9.48
C GLU A 62 4.75 13.56 9.54
N VAL A 63 4.73 14.61 8.70
CA VAL A 63 3.64 15.58 8.68
C VAL A 63 2.69 15.22 7.55
N LYS A 64 1.40 15.10 7.84
CA LYS A 64 0.41 14.70 6.85
C LYS A 64 -0.83 15.58 6.86
N GLY A 65 -1.17 16.13 5.69
CA GLY A 65 -2.45 16.76 5.51
C GLY A 65 -3.46 15.67 5.18
N ARG A 66 -3.17 14.86 4.14
CA ARG A 66 -4.02 13.74 3.77
C ARG A 66 -3.26 12.46 4.02
N PHE A 67 -3.88 11.54 4.68
CA PHE A 67 -3.24 10.26 5.03
C PHE A 67 -3.98 9.16 4.27
N VAL A 68 -3.69 9.06 2.99
CA VAL A 68 -4.41 8.16 2.10
C VAL A 68 -4.00 6.70 2.29
N SER A 69 -4.78 5.78 1.70
CA SER A 69 -4.55 4.35 1.92
C SER A 69 -3.15 3.89 1.53
N SER A 70 -2.55 4.45 0.48
CA SER A 70 -1.21 4.06 0.10
C SER A 70 -0.18 4.49 1.15
N ASP A 71 -0.40 5.64 1.81
CA ASP A 71 0.48 6.07 2.88
C ASP A 71 0.34 5.13 4.06
N ARG A 72 -0.89 4.76 4.41
CA ARG A 72 -1.14 3.87 5.54
C ARG A 72 -0.49 2.50 5.32
N ALA A 73 -0.64 1.96 4.11
CA ALA A 73 -0.04 0.68 3.78
C ALA A 73 1.48 0.75 3.84
N LYS A 74 2.05 1.88 3.36
CA LYS A 74 3.50 2.07 3.38
C LYS A 74 4.00 2.05 4.81
N HIS A 75 3.35 2.77 5.71
CA HIS A 75 3.81 2.85 7.10
C HIS A 75 3.67 1.52 7.84
N LEU A 76 2.69 0.70 7.49
CA LEU A 76 2.59 -0.62 8.08
C LEU A 76 3.75 -1.50 7.62
N ARG A 77 4.17 -1.37 6.36
CA ARG A 77 5.31 -2.14 5.85
C ARG A 77 6.61 -1.67 6.50
N ILE A 78 6.77 -0.35 6.69
CA ILE A 78 7.95 0.20 7.33
C ILE A 78 8.03 -0.32 8.77
N LYS A 79 6.90 -0.31 9.49
CA LYS A 79 6.88 -0.76 10.86
C LYS A 79 7.23 -2.24 10.97
N LYS A 80 6.78 -3.02 10.01
CA LYS A 80 7.07 -4.44 10.01
C LYS A 80 8.55 -4.69 9.74
N THR A 81 9.14 -3.92 8.83
CA THR A 81 10.54 -4.09 8.47
C THR A 81 11.48 -3.50 9.52
N TYR A 82 11.10 -2.35 10.10
CA TYR A 82 11.92 -1.66 11.08
C TYR A 82 11.11 -1.40 12.35
N PRO A 83 10.78 -2.41 13.12
CA PRO A 83 9.91 -2.22 14.29
C PRO A 83 10.49 -1.33 15.38
N GLU A 84 11.80 -1.14 15.38
CA GLU A 84 12.45 -0.30 16.37
C GLU A 84 12.44 1.18 16.02
N VAL A 85 12.05 1.54 14.80
CA VAL A 85 12.06 2.95 14.37
C VAL A 85 10.80 3.64 14.85
N ASP A 86 10.98 4.74 15.58
CA ASP A 86 9.87 5.48 16.17
C ASP A 86 9.47 6.62 15.24
N ILE A 87 8.37 6.48 14.54
CA ILE A 87 7.84 7.49 13.63
C ILE A 87 6.56 8.03 14.26
N ARG A 88 6.46 9.35 14.40
CA ARG A 88 5.28 9.99 14.99
C ARG A 88 4.65 10.91 13.95
N PHE A 89 3.33 10.95 13.95
CA PHE A 89 2.61 11.71 12.95
C PHE A 89 2.11 13.04 13.47
N ILE A 90 2.16 14.07 12.62
CA ILE A 90 1.56 15.34 12.93
C ILE A 90 0.54 15.55 11.82
N PHE A 91 -0.74 15.63 12.18
CA PHE A 91 -1.80 15.79 11.21
C PHE A 91 -2.42 17.18 11.27
N ASP A 92 -2.87 17.67 10.13
CA ASP A 92 -3.63 18.90 10.14
C ASP A 92 -4.95 18.62 10.84
N ASN A 93 -5.57 17.46 10.55
CA ASN A 93 -6.83 17.07 11.17
C ASN A 93 -6.84 15.58 11.49
N PRO A 94 -6.44 15.22 12.71
CA PRO A 94 -6.41 13.80 13.08
C PRO A 94 -7.80 13.15 13.13
N ASN A 95 -8.86 13.97 13.15
CA ASN A 95 -10.21 13.45 13.17
C ASN A 95 -10.78 13.24 11.77
N ALA A 96 -9.98 13.44 10.73
CA ALA A 96 -10.42 13.19 9.36
C ALA A 96 -10.63 11.69 9.19
N LYS A 97 -11.64 11.33 8.42
CA LYS A 97 -11.96 9.93 8.21
C LYS A 97 -10.99 9.27 7.26
N LEU A 98 -10.75 7.99 7.43
CA LEU A 98 -9.80 7.26 6.59
C LEU A 98 -10.24 7.25 5.14
N TYR A 99 -11.55 7.22 4.90
CA TYR A 99 -12.10 7.31 3.57
C TYR A 99 -13.56 7.73 3.71
N LYS A 100 -14.21 8.08 2.64
CA LYS A 100 -15.57 8.54 2.69
C LYS A 100 -16.45 7.43 3.26
N GLY A 101 -17.18 7.71 4.29
CA GLY A 101 -18.03 6.71 4.93
C GLY A 101 -17.37 5.89 6.01
N SER A 102 -16.06 6.08 6.23
CA SER A 102 -15.37 5.32 7.26
C SER A 102 -15.84 5.74 8.64
N LYS A 103 -15.89 4.80 9.56
CA LYS A 103 -16.21 5.10 10.95
C LYS A 103 -14.92 5.38 11.71
N SER A 104 -13.79 5.11 11.11
CA SER A 104 -12.49 5.32 11.73
C SER A 104 -11.80 6.55 11.18
N THR A 105 -11.00 7.21 12.01
CA THR A 105 -10.27 8.42 11.66
C THR A 105 -8.79 8.14 11.58
N TYR A 106 -8.00 9.15 11.19
CA TYR A 106 -6.54 9.05 11.18
C TYR A 106 -6.05 8.75 12.61
N ALA A 107 -6.65 9.41 13.61
CA ALA A 107 -6.29 9.17 15.01
C ALA A 107 -6.57 7.71 15.40
N ASP A 108 -7.73 7.18 14.99
CA ASP A 108 -8.07 5.80 15.30
C ASP A 108 -7.06 4.84 14.69
N TRP A 109 -6.63 5.12 13.47
CA TRP A 109 -5.64 4.29 12.80
C TRP A 109 -4.32 4.29 13.58
N CYS A 110 -3.90 5.47 14.04
CA CYS A 110 -2.67 5.58 14.80
C CYS A 110 -2.76 4.81 16.12
N ILE A 111 -3.88 4.92 16.80
CA ILE A 111 -4.08 4.21 18.06
C ILE A 111 -4.05 2.71 17.81
N LYS A 112 -4.75 2.25 16.77
CA LYS A 112 -4.79 0.83 16.46
C LYS A 112 -3.43 0.26 16.15
N HIS A 113 -2.61 1.02 15.44
CA HIS A 113 -1.30 0.53 15.01
C HIS A 113 -0.16 1.05 15.88
N GLU A 114 -0.52 1.60 17.06
CA GLU A 114 0.47 2.05 18.03
C GLU A 114 1.45 3.11 17.54
N TYR A 115 0.91 4.12 16.86
CA TYR A 115 1.71 5.28 16.48
C TYR A 115 1.29 6.48 17.32
N LYS A 116 2.25 7.26 17.76
CA LYS A 116 1.95 8.50 18.45
C LYS A 116 1.63 9.55 17.41
N TYR A 117 0.73 10.47 17.74
CA TYR A 117 0.34 11.51 16.81
C TYR A 117 -0.10 12.76 17.57
N CYS A 118 -0.18 13.88 16.87
CA CYS A 118 -0.75 15.09 17.43
C CYS A 118 -1.37 15.91 16.31
N LYS A 119 -2.09 16.96 16.70
CA LYS A 119 -2.69 17.90 15.76
C LYS A 119 -1.75 19.08 15.64
N LEU A 120 -1.39 19.48 14.43
CA LEU A 120 -0.44 20.54 14.18
C LEU A 120 -0.82 21.83 14.92
N ALA A 121 -2.09 22.21 14.89
CA ALA A 121 -2.54 23.46 15.50
C ALA A 121 -2.36 23.48 17.03
N ASP A 122 -2.29 22.32 17.66
CA ASP A 122 -2.15 22.24 19.11
C ASP A 122 -0.68 22.29 19.56
N GLY A 123 0.24 22.27 18.63
CA GLY A 123 1.66 22.26 18.94
C GLY A 123 2.14 20.86 19.30
N LEU A 124 3.41 20.73 19.63
CA LEU A 124 3.98 19.43 19.91
C LEU A 124 3.77 19.07 21.36
N PRO A 125 3.37 17.81 21.64
CA PRO A 125 3.12 17.38 23.02
C PRO A 125 4.38 17.46 23.84
N LYS A 126 4.31 18.03 25.04
CA LYS A 126 5.47 18.18 25.90
C LYS A 126 6.07 16.83 26.27
N GLU A 127 5.24 15.83 26.44
CA GLU A 127 5.71 14.50 26.83
C GLU A 127 6.61 13.86 25.77
N TRP A 128 6.58 14.33 24.55
CA TRP A 128 7.45 13.79 23.52
C TRP A 128 8.93 14.18 23.79
N PHE A 129 9.13 15.22 24.56
CA PHE A 129 10.46 15.74 24.79
C PHE A 129 10.98 15.49 26.21
N ARG A 130 10.35 14.60 26.93
CA ARG A 130 10.85 14.24 28.24
C ARG A 130 11.86 13.13 28.07
N LYS A 131 12.94 13.18 28.77
CA LYS A 131 13.96 12.15 28.69
C LYS A 131 13.96 11.28 29.91
#